data_a5a79f024f3fc402f2ff73e58fb61a31
#
_entry.id   a5a79f024f3fc402f2ff73e58fb61a31
#
_cell.length_a   1.000
_cell.length_b   1.000
_cell.length_c   1.000
_cell.angle_alpha   90.00
_cell.angle_beta   90.00
_cell.angle_gamma   90.00
#
_symmetry.space_group_name_H-M   'P 1'
#
loop_
_entity.id
_entity.type
_entity.pdbx_description
1 polymer ?
#
loop_
_entity_poly.entity_id
_entity_poly.type
_entity_poly.pdbx_seq_one_letter_code
_entity_poly.pdbx_strand_id
1 'polypeptide(L)'
;MQKFILSGFADEMSDDFEEQMNGMEKLGIRYIELRSIDGEFSTYFSKERTRDIKSRMDARGLKVSALSSRIGKYRIRDPFEPHLEEFRHALELAKILDTKYIRLFSFFIDKGDNPYDFTDEVLRRLSAFKDEAKGSGIILLHENEKLIYGDVPERCKIIAEELYSPEFRLIFDPSNFIECEAETYPHAFNMLVDYIEYMHIKDCRKSDKIVVPSGMGDGHIKEILAELKKRNYSGFLSLEPHLADYIGVGYDKNGTPKAGPKEFALAHNALLEILKTL
;
A
#
# COMPACT_ATOMS: atom_id res chain seq x y z
N MET A 1 -23.61 0.29 11.99
CA MET A 1 -22.79 -0.71 11.31
C MET A 1 -21.44 -0.08 11.00
N GLN A 2 -20.38 -0.67 11.49
CA GLN A 2 -19.00 -0.26 11.19
C GLN A 2 -18.76 -0.49 9.70
N LYS A 3 -18.24 0.50 8.98
CA LYS A 3 -18.14 0.47 7.53
C LYS A 3 -16.67 0.54 7.15
N PHE A 4 -16.16 -0.45 6.45
CA PHE A 4 -14.87 -0.35 5.76
C PHE A 4 -14.87 0.87 4.81
N ILE A 5 -13.74 1.56 4.71
CA ILE A 5 -13.58 2.71 3.83
C ILE A 5 -12.84 2.24 2.57
N LEU A 6 -13.49 2.38 1.41
CA LEU A 6 -12.85 1.99 0.15
C LEU A 6 -11.90 3.07 -0.35
N SER A 7 -10.74 2.64 -0.80
CA SER A 7 -9.72 3.42 -1.49
C SER A 7 -9.14 2.62 -2.66
N GLY A 8 -8.20 3.18 -3.39
CA GLY A 8 -7.45 2.43 -4.39
C GLY A 8 -6.41 3.26 -5.12
N PHE A 9 -5.53 2.54 -5.80
CA PHE A 9 -4.47 3.07 -6.65
C PHE A 9 -5.02 3.49 -8.01
N ALA A 10 -5.50 4.71 -8.11
CA ALA A 10 -6.18 5.20 -9.30
C ALA A 10 -5.29 5.25 -10.56
N ASP A 11 -3.97 5.31 -10.38
CA ASP A 11 -2.97 5.21 -11.45
C ASP A 11 -2.95 3.85 -12.16
N GLU A 12 -3.62 2.83 -11.61
CA GLU A 12 -3.87 1.58 -12.33
C GLU A 12 -5.00 1.67 -13.35
N MET A 13 -5.77 2.75 -13.33
CA MET A 13 -6.78 3.02 -14.35
C MET A 13 -6.22 3.79 -15.54
N SER A 14 -5.36 4.78 -15.27
CA SER A 14 -4.75 5.68 -16.26
C SER A 14 -3.62 6.49 -15.63
N ASP A 15 -2.63 6.87 -16.44
CA ASP A 15 -1.63 7.86 -16.03
C ASP A 15 -2.26 9.27 -15.90
N ASP A 16 -3.29 9.59 -16.71
CA ASP A 16 -3.94 10.90 -16.73
C ASP A 16 -4.75 11.15 -15.46
N PHE A 17 -4.48 12.27 -14.79
CA PHE A 17 -5.09 12.59 -13.51
C PHE A 17 -6.61 12.79 -13.57
N GLU A 18 -7.14 13.40 -14.65
CA GLU A 18 -8.59 13.57 -14.80
C GLU A 18 -9.28 12.21 -14.99
N GLU A 19 -8.67 11.31 -15.75
CA GLU A 19 -9.19 9.95 -15.93
C GLU A 19 -9.15 9.15 -14.61
N GLN A 20 -8.09 9.29 -13.81
CA GLN A 20 -8.01 8.71 -12.47
C GLN A 20 -9.18 9.16 -11.60
N MET A 21 -9.42 10.46 -11.49
CA MET A 21 -10.52 11.02 -10.71
C MET A 21 -11.88 10.58 -11.24
N ASN A 22 -12.09 10.64 -12.56
CA ASN A 22 -13.33 10.19 -13.21
C ASN A 22 -13.62 8.72 -12.93
N GLY A 23 -12.61 7.87 -12.98
CA GLY A 23 -12.73 6.45 -12.71
C GLY A 23 -13.17 6.17 -11.27
N MET A 24 -12.54 6.82 -10.30
CA MET A 24 -12.87 6.66 -8.88
C MET A 24 -14.30 7.16 -8.56
N GLU A 25 -14.69 8.32 -9.09
CA GLU A 25 -16.06 8.83 -8.92
C GLU A 25 -17.12 7.90 -9.52
N LYS A 26 -16.86 7.37 -10.73
CA LYS A 26 -17.75 6.42 -11.39
C LYS A 26 -17.99 5.15 -10.58
N LEU A 27 -16.99 4.71 -9.83
CA LEU A 27 -17.07 3.57 -8.92
C LEU A 27 -17.64 3.94 -7.54
N GLY A 28 -17.89 5.23 -7.27
CA GLY A 28 -18.35 5.71 -5.96
C GLY A 28 -17.26 5.70 -4.87
N ILE A 29 -16.00 5.56 -5.25
CA ILE A 29 -14.85 5.58 -4.33
C ILE A 29 -14.42 7.03 -4.14
N ARG A 30 -14.31 7.46 -2.88
CA ARG A 30 -13.99 8.85 -2.53
C ARG A 30 -12.55 9.05 -2.06
N TYR A 31 -11.79 7.99 -1.93
CA TYR A 31 -10.40 8.04 -1.47
C TYR A 31 -9.47 7.44 -2.51
N ILE A 32 -8.36 8.13 -2.76
CA ILE A 32 -7.28 7.68 -3.64
C ILE A 32 -6.06 7.41 -2.78
N GLU A 33 -5.46 6.25 -2.92
CA GLU A 33 -4.11 5.99 -2.45
C GLU A 33 -3.15 6.53 -3.52
N LEU A 34 -2.52 7.67 -3.21
CA LEU A 34 -1.84 8.48 -4.21
C LEU A 34 -0.40 7.97 -4.44
N ARG A 35 -0.18 7.23 -5.53
CA ARG A 35 1.12 6.69 -5.95
C ARG A 35 1.74 7.50 -7.07
N SER A 36 1.05 7.70 -8.18
CA SER A 36 1.55 8.49 -9.30
C SER A 36 0.45 9.25 -10.05
N ILE A 37 0.83 10.34 -10.70
CA ILE A 37 -0.01 11.15 -11.59
C ILE A 37 0.84 11.57 -12.78
N ASP A 38 0.32 11.45 -13.99
CA ASP A 38 0.98 11.79 -15.26
C ASP A 38 2.36 11.11 -15.40
N GLY A 39 2.48 9.86 -14.89
CA GLY A 39 3.70 9.07 -14.92
C GLY A 39 4.79 9.50 -13.92
N GLU A 40 4.53 10.49 -13.06
CA GLU A 40 5.43 10.92 -12.00
C GLU A 40 4.98 10.38 -10.63
N PHE A 41 5.92 9.81 -9.86
CA PHE A 41 5.62 9.36 -8.50
C PHE A 41 5.37 10.54 -7.55
N SER A 42 4.38 10.38 -6.69
CA SER A 42 3.88 11.42 -5.79
C SER A 42 4.94 12.03 -4.88
N THR A 43 5.97 11.27 -4.48
CA THR A 43 7.07 11.76 -3.64
C THR A 43 8.00 12.75 -4.34
N TYR A 44 7.93 12.85 -5.68
CA TYR A 44 8.72 13.82 -6.45
C TYR A 44 7.97 15.10 -6.79
N PHE A 45 6.69 15.20 -6.44
CA PHE A 45 5.92 16.41 -6.71
C PHE A 45 6.50 17.62 -5.96
N SER A 46 6.48 18.77 -6.62
CA SER A 46 6.71 20.02 -5.92
C SER A 46 5.53 20.33 -4.96
N LYS A 47 5.77 21.11 -3.92
CA LYS A 47 4.71 21.57 -3.02
C LYS A 47 3.61 22.34 -3.76
N GLU A 48 3.96 23.06 -4.82
CA GLU A 48 3.00 23.80 -5.67
C GLU A 48 2.10 22.84 -6.44
N ARG A 49 2.69 21.85 -7.14
CA ARG A 49 1.93 20.80 -7.83
C ARG A 49 1.03 20.04 -6.86
N THR A 50 1.52 19.73 -5.66
CA THR A 50 0.74 19.05 -4.64
C THR A 50 -0.48 19.86 -4.19
N ARG A 51 -0.36 21.19 -4.06
CA ARG A 51 -1.51 22.04 -3.75
C ARG A 51 -2.53 22.08 -4.89
N ASP A 52 -2.07 22.13 -6.14
CA ASP A 52 -2.97 22.06 -7.31
C ASP A 52 -3.74 20.73 -7.32
N ILE A 53 -3.05 19.59 -7.17
CA ILE A 53 -3.66 18.28 -7.07
C ILE A 53 -4.71 18.24 -5.95
N LYS A 54 -4.36 18.70 -4.75
CA LYS A 54 -5.28 18.77 -3.60
C LYS A 54 -6.52 19.61 -3.91
N SER A 55 -6.34 20.78 -4.50
CA SER A 55 -7.44 21.69 -4.87
C SER A 55 -8.41 21.03 -5.88
N ARG A 56 -7.87 20.35 -6.90
CA ARG A 56 -8.67 19.65 -7.91
C ARG A 56 -9.44 18.48 -7.32
N MET A 57 -8.81 17.69 -6.44
CA MET A 57 -9.48 16.61 -5.71
C MET A 57 -10.59 17.13 -4.81
N ASP A 58 -10.33 18.18 -4.04
CA ASP A 58 -11.32 18.79 -3.14
C ASP A 58 -12.54 19.31 -3.88
N ALA A 59 -12.35 19.96 -5.03
CA ALA A 59 -13.44 20.44 -5.88
C ALA A 59 -14.39 19.32 -6.35
N ARG A 60 -13.91 18.08 -6.34
CA ARG A 60 -14.65 16.87 -6.72
C ARG A 60 -15.09 16.01 -5.51
N GLY A 61 -14.77 16.43 -4.30
CA GLY A 61 -15.08 15.69 -3.08
C GLY A 61 -14.26 14.39 -2.96
N LEU A 62 -13.11 14.32 -3.62
CA LEU A 62 -12.12 13.25 -3.50
C LEU A 62 -11.09 13.59 -2.42
N LYS A 63 -10.53 12.58 -1.78
CA LYS A 63 -9.52 12.71 -0.72
C LYS A 63 -8.37 11.74 -0.93
N VAL A 64 -7.22 12.06 -0.36
CA VAL A 64 -6.08 11.14 -0.33
C VAL A 64 -6.20 10.26 0.92
N SER A 65 -6.25 8.94 0.74
CA SER A 65 -6.24 7.98 1.86
C SER A 65 -4.84 7.83 2.44
N ALA A 66 -3.84 7.68 1.58
CA ALA A 66 -2.43 7.62 1.95
C ALA A 66 -1.55 8.17 0.83
N LEU A 67 -0.43 8.81 1.20
CA LEU A 67 0.66 9.07 0.26
C LEU A 67 1.44 7.76 0.06
N SER A 68 1.27 7.15 -1.10
CA SER A 68 1.85 5.85 -1.41
C SER A 68 3.28 6.01 -1.91
N SER A 69 4.19 6.24 -0.97
CA SER A 69 5.58 6.56 -1.24
C SER A 69 6.41 5.33 -1.65
N ARG A 70 7.61 5.58 -2.18
CA ARG A 70 8.65 4.57 -2.38
C ARG A 70 9.72 4.60 -1.29
N ILE A 71 9.48 5.31 -0.20
CA ILE A 71 10.39 5.38 0.95
C ILE A 71 10.64 3.97 1.47
N GLY A 72 11.92 3.60 1.61
CA GLY A 72 12.34 2.23 1.96
C GLY A 72 12.51 1.27 0.77
N LYS A 73 12.14 1.63 -0.47
CA LYS A 73 12.55 0.90 -1.70
C LYS A 73 13.94 1.34 -2.18
N TYR A 74 14.91 1.32 -1.29
CA TYR A 74 16.33 1.58 -1.47
C TYR A 74 17.14 0.39 -0.96
N ARG A 75 18.35 0.19 -1.48
CA ARG A 75 19.20 -0.89 -0.96
C ARG A 75 19.65 -0.55 0.45
N ILE A 76 19.69 -1.54 1.32
CA ILE A 76 20.11 -1.33 2.72
C ILE A 76 21.53 -0.80 2.84
N ARG A 77 22.38 -1.03 1.82
CA ARG A 77 23.77 -0.56 1.78
C ARG A 77 23.97 0.83 1.19
N ASP A 78 22.89 1.42 0.61
CA ASP A 78 22.98 2.79 0.08
C ASP A 78 23.07 3.82 1.23
N PRO A 79 23.70 4.98 0.99
CA PRO A 79 23.71 6.08 1.96
C PRO A 79 22.30 6.45 2.42
N PHE A 80 22.13 6.59 3.73
CA PHE A 80 20.79 6.81 4.29
C PHE A 80 20.33 8.28 4.23
N GLU A 81 21.25 9.24 4.40
CA GLU A 81 20.89 10.66 4.53
C GLU A 81 20.10 11.24 3.34
N PRO A 82 20.47 10.97 2.07
CA PRO A 82 19.65 11.45 0.94
C PRO A 82 18.23 10.91 0.99
N HIS A 83 18.04 9.68 1.47
CA HIS A 83 16.74 9.04 1.59
C HIS A 83 15.91 9.60 2.75
N LEU A 84 16.58 10.01 3.83
CA LEU A 84 15.93 10.71 4.94
C LEU A 84 15.42 12.10 4.50
N GLU A 85 16.16 12.82 3.66
CA GLU A 85 15.70 14.08 3.08
C GLU A 85 14.48 13.90 2.15
N GLU A 86 14.47 12.84 1.34
CA GLU A 86 13.27 12.49 0.54
C GLU A 86 12.07 12.21 1.43
N PHE A 87 12.27 11.53 2.54
CA PHE A 87 11.21 11.29 3.52
C PHE A 87 10.69 12.59 4.17
N ARG A 88 11.59 13.51 4.56
CA ARG A 88 11.20 14.85 5.06
C ARG A 88 10.32 15.59 4.06
N HIS A 89 10.68 15.52 2.78
CA HIS A 89 9.86 16.09 1.72
C HIS A 89 8.48 15.41 1.65
N ALA A 90 8.42 14.08 1.68
CA ALA A 90 7.17 13.32 1.67
C ALA A 90 6.25 13.68 2.86
N LEU A 91 6.80 13.94 4.05
CA LEU A 91 6.03 14.43 5.20
C LEU A 91 5.34 15.78 4.93
N GLU A 92 6.02 16.69 4.25
CA GLU A 92 5.44 17.97 3.89
C GLU A 92 4.34 17.83 2.84
N LEU A 93 4.53 16.95 1.85
CA LEU A 93 3.51 16.65 0.84
C LEU A 93 2.26 16.02 1.47
N ALA A 94 2.42 15.07 2.39
CA ALA A 94 1.30 14.44 3.10
C ALA A 94 0.46 15.46 3.89
N LYS A 95 1.11 16.45 4.52
CA LYS A 95 0.41 17.56 5.19
C LYS A 95 -0.39 18.43 4.21
N ILE A 96 0.17 18.75 3.04
CA ILE A 96 -0.54 19.50 2.00
C ILE A 96 -1.76 18.72 1.48
N LEU A 97 -1.61 17.40 1.31
CA LEU A 97 -2.66 16.50 0.84
C LEU A 97 -3.75 16.23 1.89
N ASP A 98 -3.56 16.67 3.14
CA ASP A 98 -4.46 16.42 4.26
C ASP A 98 -4.70 14.92 4.46
N THR A 99 -3.65 14.10 4.29
CA THR A 99 -3.68 12.66 4.59
C THR A 99 -2.95 12.35 5.88
N LYS A 100 -3.44 11.35 6.61
CA LYS A 100 -2.82 10.88 7.86
C LYS A 100 -1.74 9.83 7.62
N TYR A 101 -1.63 9.28 6.42
CA TYR A 101 -0.85 8.09 6.19
C TYR A 101 0.22 8.30 5.12
N ILE A 102 1.42 7.80 5.41
CA ILE A 102 2.48 7.61 4.42
C ILE A 102 2.85 6.13 4.42
N ARG A 103 2.72 5.47 3.26
CA ARG A 103 3.22 4.11 3.07
C ARG A 103 4.74 4.13 2.92
N LEU A 104 5.42 3.16 3.53
CA LEU A 104 6.85 2.93 3.39
C LEU A 104 7.21 1.44 3.41
N PHE A 105 8.49 1.14 3.15
CA PHE A 105 9.04 -0.20 3.04
C PHE A 105 10.30 -0.35 3.91
N SER A 106 10.87 -1.57 3.97
CA SER A 106 11.97 -1.91 4.87
C SER A 106 13.28 -2.28 4.17
N PHE A 107 13.58 -1.62 3.08
CA PHE A 107 14.84 -1.69 2.30
C PHE A 107 15.08 -3.01 1.59
N PHE A 108 15.61 -2.93 0.37
CA PHE A 108 16.02 -4.10 -0.40
C PHE A 108 17.25 -4.75 0.24
N ILE A 109 17.16 -6.08 0.39
CA ILE A 109 18.27 -6.94 0.80
C ILE A 109 18.84 -7.63 -0.44
N ASP A 110 20.15 -7.65 -0.58
CA ASP A 110 20.77 -8.22 -1.77
C ASP A 110 20.61 -9.75 -1.80
N LYS A 111 20.43 -10.27 -3.02
CA LYS A 111 20.27 -11.72 -3.21
C LYS A 111 21.49 -12.48 -2.68
N GLY A 112 21.23 -13.42 -1.79
CA GLY A 112 22.26 -14.26 -1.17
C GLY A 112 22.70 -13.80 0.21
N ASP A 113 22.31 -12.59 0.62
CA ASP A 113 22.50 -12.16 2.01
C ASP A 113 21.44 -12.80 2.93
N ASN A 114 21.81 -12.99 4.19
CA ASN A 114 20.82 -13.33 5.21
C ASN A 114 20.15 -12.05 5.71
N PRO A 115 18.81 -11.88 5.51
CA PRO A 115 18.13 -10.65 5.91
C PRO A 115 18.27 -10.32 7.40
N TYR A 116 18.37 -11.31 8.27
CA TYR A 116 18.50 -11.09 9.72
C TYR A 116 19.80 -10.38 10.13
N ASP A 117 20.85 -10.42 9.30
CA ASP A 117 22.10 -9.69 9.55
C ASP A 117 21.93 -8.17 9.44
N PHE A 118 20.81 -7.71 8.84
CA PHE A 118 20.48 -6.29 8.64
C PHE A 118 19.40 -5.77 9.58
N THR A 119 18.91 -6.60 10.49
CA THR A 119 17.77 -6.24 11.38
C THR A 119 18.02 -4.91 12.10
N ASP A 120 19.16 -4.75 12.75
CA ASP A 120 19.50 -3.56 13.52
C ASP A 120 19.53 -2.30 12.64
N GLU A 121 20.11 -2.40 11.44
CA GLU A 121 20.19 -1.27 10.51
C GLU A 121 18.83 -0.91 9.92
N VAL A 122 17.99 -1.89 9.59
CA VAL A 122 16.61 -1.67 9.15
C VAL A 122 15.83 -0.94 10.24
N LEU A 123 15.86 -1.45 11.46
CA LEU A 123 15.16 -0.85 12.59
C LEU A 123 15.68 0.56 12.90
N ARG A 124 16.98 0.79 12.84
CA ARG A 124 17.59 2.12 13.01
C ARG A 124 17.05 3.13 11.98
N ARG A 125 17.01 2.74 10.69
CA ARG A 125 16.51 3.62 9.61
C ARG A 125 15.01 3.88 9.73
N LEU A 126 14.21 2.85 10.00
CA LEU A 126 12.76 3.01 10.20
C LEU A 126 12.47 3.85 11.45
N SER A 127 13.24 3.69 12.53
CA SER A 127 13.15 4.56 13.71
C SER A 127 13.42 6.02 13.37
N ALA A 128 14.44 6.30 12.54
CA ALA A 128 14.73 7.67 12.12
C ALA A 128 13.54 8.30 11.34
N PHE A 129 12.88 7.55 10.45
CA PHE A 129 11.65 8.02 9.80
C PHE A 129 10.54 8.28 10.82
N LYS A 130 10.37 7.39 11.79
CA LYS A 130 9.36 7.56 12.86
C LYS A 130 9.64 8.80 13.72
N ASP A 131 10.90 9.05 14.06
CA ASP A 131 11.29 10.23 14.83
C ASP A 131 11.01 11.52 14.08
N GLU A 132 11.27 11.58 12.77
CA GLU A 132 10.92 12.72 11.91
C GLU A 132 9.39 12.94 11.82
N ALA A 133 8.61 11.87 11.83
CA ALA A 133 7.14 11.95 11.80
C ALA A 133 6.53 12.34 13.14
N LYS A 134 7.28 12.26 14.25
CA LYS A 134 6.77 12.49 15.60
C LYS A 134 6.12 13.86 15.76
N GLY A 135 4.90 13.86 16.29
CA GLY A 135 4.13 15.10 16.50
C GLY A 135 3.58 15.75 15.22
N SER A 136 3.79 15.15 14.06
CA SER A 136 3.24 15.65 12.78
C SER A 136 1.76 15.31 12.57
N GLY A 137 1.24 14.32 13.31
CA GLY A 137 -0.08 13.72 13.08
C GLY A 137 -0.09 12.69 11.94
N ILE A 138 1.07 12.41 11.33
CA ILE A 138 1.22 11.39 10.27
C ILE A 138 1.54 10.03 10.90
N ILE A 139 0.91 9.00 10.38
CA ILE A 139 1.14 7.59 10.73
C ILE A 139 1.90 6.94 9.56
N LEU A 140 3.04 6.37 9.85
CA LEU A 140 3.83 5.59 8.90
C LEU A 140 3.25 4.19 8.79
N LEU A 141 3.00 3.74 7.59
CA LEU A 141 2.45 2.44 7.29
C LEU A 141 3.50 1.57 6.58
N HIS A 142 4.08 0.61 7.30
CA HIS A 142 4.98 -0.36 6.68
C HIS A 142 4.18 -1.42 5.92
N GLU A 143 4.43 -1.54 4.63
CA GLU A 143 3.86 -2.60 3.77
C GLU A 143 4.81 -3.78 3.65
N ASN A 144 4.29 -5.01 3.82
CA ASN A 144 5.00 -6.22 3.43
C ASN A 144 5.12 -6.30 1.91
N GLU A 145 6.34 -6.49 1.40
CA GLU A 145 6.62 -6.49 -0.05
C GLU A 145 7.80 -7.43 -0.34
N LYS A 146 7.85 -7.98 -1.54
CA LYS A 146 8.96 -8.85 -1.97
C LYS A 146 10.31 -8.11 -2.03
N LEU A 147 11.38 -8.85 -1.79
CA LEU A 147 12.77 -8.42 -1.89
C LEU A 147 13.24 -7.42 -0.83
N ILE A 148 12.37 -6.92 0.02
CA ILE A 148 12.73 -6.08 1.15
C ILE A 148 12.90 -6.91 2.43
N TYR A 149 13.42 -6.30 3.50
CA TYR A 149 13.57 -7.01 4.78
C TYR A 149 12.24 -7.60 5.27
N GLY A 150 11.14 -6.84 5.23
CA GLY A 150 9.80 -7.24 5.67
C GLY A 150 8.98 -7.94 4.58
N ASP A 151 9.51 -8.96 3.94
CA ASP A 151 8.84 -9.74 2.90
C ASP A 151 8.14 -11.01 3.44
N VAL A 152 8.45 -11.43 4.69
CA VAL A 152 7.80 -12.55 5.37
C VAL A 152 7.20 -12.11 6.71
N PRO A 153 6.18 -12.85 7.22
CA PRO A 153 5.47 -12.45 8.44
C PRO A 153 6.37 -12.28 9.66
N GLU A 154 7.36 -13.15 9.82
CA GLU A 154 8.28 -13.13 10.96
C GLU A 154 9.10 -11.84 11.02
N ARG A 155 9.60 -11.36 9.86
CA ARG A 155 10.35 -10.12 9.80
C ARG A 155 9.46 -8.89 9.88
N CYS A 156 8.23 -8.95 9.33
CA CYS A 156 7.21 -7.92 9.57
C CYS A 156 6.87 -7.80 11.06
N LYS A 157 6.81 -8.93 11.77
CA LYS A 157 6.55 -8.94 13.21
C LYS A 157 7.67 -8.30 14.01
N ILE A 158 8.94 -8.56 13.67
CA ILE A 158 10.08 -7.89 14.31
C ILE A 158 9.97 -6.37 14.15
N ILE A 159 9.69 -5.88 12.94
CA ILE A 159 9.47 -4.45 12.69
C ILE A 159 8.32 -3.92 13.54
N ALA A 160 7.19 -4.64 13.57
CA ALA A 160 6.01 -4.21 14.29
C ALA A 160 6.26 -4.15 15.81
N GLU A 161 6.82 -5.20 16.41
CA GLU A 161 7.08 -5.25 17.85
C GLU A 161 8.01 -4.12 18.32
N GLU A 162 9.03 -3.78 17.52
CA GLU A 162 10.02 -2.75 17.89
C GLU A 162 9.51 -1.32 17.63
N LEU A 163 8.66 -1.11 16.61
CA LEU A 163 8.32 0.24 16.16
C LEU A 163 6.87 0.64 16.42
N TYR A 164 6.00 -0.29 16.85
CA TYR A 164 4.58 -0.01 17.08
C TYR A 164 4.40 1.16 18.04
N SER A 165 3.69 2.17 17.55
CA SER A 165 3.45 3.42 18.27
C SER A 165 2.23 4.13 17.64
N PRO A 166 1.75 5.24 18.17
CA PRO A 166 0.74 6.04 17.48
C PRO A 166 1.14 6.44 16.07
N GLU A 167 2.42 6.53 15.77
CA GLU A 167 2.97 7.00 14.48
C GLU A 167 3.44 5.88 13.56
N PHE A 168 3.37 4.58 13.98
CA PHE A 168 3.86 3.47 13.15
C PHE A 168 2.92 2.26 13.22
N ARG A 169 2.44 1.82 12.07
CA ARG A 169 1.50 0.71 11.87
C ARG A 169 1.87 -0.11 10.65
N LEU A 170 1.11 -1.16 10.38
CA LEU A 170 1.27 -2.00 9.20
C LEU A 170 0.15 -1.80 8.18
N ILE A 171 0.54 -1.89 6.89
CA ILE A 171 -0.32 -2.32 5.81
C ILE A 171 -0.19 -3.83 5.70
N PHE A 172 -1.31 -4.51 5.53
CA PHE A 172 -1.31 -5.94 5.24
C PHE A 172 -1.71 -6.16 3.77
N ASP A 173 -0.78 -6.69 2.98
CA ASP A 173 -1.01 -7.10 1.59
C ASP A 173 -0.95 -8.63 1.48
N PRO A 174 -2.09 -9.30 1.28
CA PRO A 174 -2.12 -10.75 1.17
C PRO A 174 -1.35 -11.32 -0.02
N SER A 175 -1.41 -10.64 -1.17
CA SER A 175 -0.75 -11.10 -2.40
C SER A 175 0.77 -11.11 -2.27
N ASN A 176 1.34 -10.07 -1.67
CA ASN A 176 2.78 -9.97 -1.48
C ASN A 176 3.33 -11.10 -0.60
N PHE A 177 2.59 -11.56 0.41
CA PHE A 177 2.98 -12.75 1.18
C PHE A 177 2.95 -14.03 0.34
N ILE A 178 1.94 -14.22 -0.54
CA ILE A 178 1.87 -15.37 -1.44
C ILE A 178 3.06 -15.36 -2.41
N GLU A 179 3.43 -14.21 -2.95
CA GLU A 179 4.60 -14.07 -3.82
C GLU A 179 5.90 -14.48 -3.11
N CYS A 180 5.97 -14.27 -1.80
CA CYS A 180 7.10 -14.66 -0.93
C CYS A 180 6.95 -16.07 -0.33
N GLU A 181 6.05 -16.91 -0.86
CA GLU A 181 5.79 -18.30 -0.39
C GLU A 181 5.33 -18.38 1.07
N ALA A 182 4.86 -17.28 1.67
CA ALA A 182 4.35 -17.27 3.02
C ALA A 182 2.86 -17.65 3.08
N GLU A 183 2.44 -18.29 4.16
CA GLU A 183 1.04 -18.57 4.44
C GLU A 183 0.35 -17.30 4.94
N THR A 184 -0.59 -16.78 4.15
CA THR A 184 -1.27 -15.51 4.44
C THR A 184 -2.26 -15.65 5.60
N TYR A 185 -3.10 -16.71 5.55
CA TYR A 185 -4.10 -16.99 6.57
C TYR A 185 -4.14 -18.50 6.87
N PRO A 186 -4.17 -18.92 8.14
CA PRO A 186 -4.24 -18.05 9.33
C PRO A 186 -2.89 -17.50 9.81
N HIS A 187 -1.73 -17.97 9.32
CA HIS A 187 -0.42 -17.74 9.92
C HIS A 187 -0.03 -16.25 9.97
N ALA A 188 0.21 -15.62 8.80
CA ALA A 188 0.63 -14.21 8.74
C ALA A 188 -0.41 -13.28 9.40
N PHE A 189 -1.68 -13.51 9.11
CA PHE A 189 -2.75 -12.68 9.66
C PHE A 189 -2.80 -12.74 11.18
N ASN A 190 -2.81 -13.93 11.79
CA ASN A 190 -2.85 -14.05 13.26
C ASN A 190 -1.61 -13.45 13.94
N MET A 191 -0.45 -13.50 13.26
CA MET A 191 0.80 -12.93 13.77
C MET A 191 0.78 -11.40 13.78
N LEU A 192 0.09 -10.76 12.82
CA LEU A 192 0.22 -9.33 12.53
C LEU A 192 -1.05 -8.52 12.81
N VAL A 193 -2.21 -9.15 13.03
CA VAL A 193 -3.51 -8.49 13.06
C VAL A 193 -3.63 -7.33 14.04
N ASP A 194 -2.94 -7.38 15.17
CA ASP A 194 -3.00 -6.33 16.19
C ASP A 194 -2.21 -5.06 15.80
N TYR A 195 -1.39 -5.14 14.73
CA TYR A 195 -0.58 -4.04 14.19
C TYR A 195 -1.17 -3.44 12.91
N ILE A 196 -2.21 -4.09 12.32
CA ILE A 196 -2.80 -3.68 11.04
C ILE A 196 -3.64 -2.42 11.21
N GLU A 197 -3.31 -1.38 10.48
CA GLU A 197 -4.07 -0.13 10.38
C GLU A 197 -4.74 0.03 9.01
N TYR A 198 -4.18 -0.63 7.97
CA TYR A 198 -4.56 -0.43 6.59
C TYR A 198 -4.46 -1.74 5.80
N MET A 199 -5.35 -1.97 4.85
CA MET A 199 -5.37 -3.19 4.04
C MET A 199 -5.19 -2.86 2.56
N HIS A 200 -4.25 -3.52 1.90
CA HIS A 200 -4.28 -3.64 0.45
C HIS A 200 -5.15 -4.82 0.03
N ILE A 201 -5.98 -4.57 -0.97
CA ILE A 201 -6.87 -5.58 -1.54
C ILE A 201 -6.30 -6.01 -2.88
N LYS A 202 -5.43 -7.01 -2.78
CA LYS A 202 -4.76 -7.66 -3.89
C LYS A 202 -4.74 -9.15 -3.60
N ASP A 203 -5.16 -9.98 -4.54
CA ASP A 203 -5.23 -11.42 -4.40
C ASP A 203 -4.38 -12.10 -5.47
N CYS A 204 -3.77 -13.22 -5.15
CA CYS A 204 -2.83 -13.89 -6.02
C CYS A 204 -2.99 -15.40 -5.94
N ARG A 205 -2.85 -16.10 -7.05
CA ARG A 205 -2.76 -17.56 -7.06
C ARG A 205 -1.36 -18.03 -6.70
N LYS A 206 -1.27 -18.96 -5.77
CA LYS A 206 0.01 -19.54 -5.35
C LYS A 206 0.71 -20.32 -6.47
N SER A 207 -0.08 -20.95 -7.34
CA SER A 207 0.41 -21.86 -8.38
C SER A 207 1.27 -21.19 -9.46
N ASP A 208 0.94 -19.97 -9.84
CA ASP A 208 1.57 -19.25 -10.96
C ASP A 208 1.92 -17.78 -10.63
N LYS A 209 1.64 -17.35 -9.40
CA LYS A 209 1.88 -15.98 -8.93
C LYS A 209 1.14 -14.89 -9.75
N ILE A 210 0.09 -15.27 -10.45
CA ILE A 210 -0.74 -14.30 -11.17
C ILE A 210 -1.73 -13.66 -10.20
N VAL A 211 -1.73 -12.33 -10.17
CA VAL A 211 -2.72 -11.54 -9.42
C VAL A 211 -4.09 -11.67 -10.10
N VAL A 212 -5.11 -11.92 -9.30
CA VAL A 212 -6.48 -12.22 -9.74
C VAL A 212 -7.50 -11.37 -8.97
N PRO A 213 -8.73 -11.23 -9.45
CA PRO A 213 -9.78 -10.57 -8.68
C PRO A 213 -9.95 -11.21 -7.29
N SER A 214 -10.18 -10.39 -6.26
CA SER A 214 -10.30 -10.82 -4.86
C SER A 214 -11.26 -11.98 -4.68
N GLY A 215 -10.81 -13.01 -3.96
CA GLY A 215 -11.57 -14.24 -3.73
C GLY A 215 -11.37 -15.32 -4.79
N MET A 216 -10.58 -15.05 -5.84
CA MET A 216 -10.21 -16.02 -6.88
C MET A 216 -8.78 -16.57 -6.71
N GLY A 217 -8.03 -16.02 -5.76
CA GLY A 217 -6.68 -16.43 -5.40
C GLY A 217 -6.61 -17.17 -4.07
N ASP A 218 -5.38 -17.26 -3.57
CA ASP A 218 -5.04 -17.96 -2.33
C ASP A 218 -4.78 -16.95 -1.16
N GLY A 219 -5.15 -15.67 -1.34
CA GLY A 219 -4.95 -14.60 -0.35
C GLY A 219 -5.92 -14.61 0.82
N HIS A 220 -6.94 -15.49 0.79
CA HIS A 220 -7.94 -15.58 1.86
C HIS A 220 -8.63 -14.26 2.21
N ILE A 221 -8.87 -13.40 1.22
CA ILE A 221 -9.42 -12.06 1.41
C ILE A 221 -10.74 -12.09 2.21
N LYS A 222 -11.61 -13.06 1.91
CA LYS A 222 -12.91 -13.17 2.59
C LYS A 222 -12.76 -13.50 4.08
N GLU A 223 -11.92 -14.45 4.42
CA GLU A 223 -11.64 -14.89 5.80
C GLU A 223 -11.00 -13.76 6.59
N ILE A 224 -10.02 -13.07 6.01
CA ILE A 224 -9.33 -11.92 6.61
C ILE A 224 -10.34 -10.79 6.91
N LEU A 225 -11.16 -10.41 5.93
CA LEU A 225 -12.15 -9.35 6.10
C LEU A 225 -13.24 -9.73 7.12
N ALA A 226 -13.62 -11.01 7.20
CA ALA A 226 -14.55 -11.50 8.23
C ALA A 226 -13.96 -11.35 9.64
N GLU A 227 -12.68 -11.70 9.82
CA GLU A 227 -12.00 -11.54 11.12
C GLU A 227 -11.79 -10.07 11.49
N LEU A 228 -11.40 -9.22 10.53
CA LEU A 228 -11.28 -7.78 10.74
C LEU A 228 -12.63 -7.17 11.15
N LYS A 229 -13.73 -7.58 10.51
CA LYS A 229 -15.09 -7.15 10.88
C LYS A 229 -15.45 -7.54 12.31
N LYS A 230 -15.15 -8.77 12.75
CA LYS A 230 -15.37 -9.21 14.14
C LYS A 230 -14.56 -8.39 15.15
N ARG A 231 -13.36 -7.95 14.75
CA ARG A 231 -12.47 -7.08 15.55
C ARG A 231 -12.84 -5.60 15.51
N ASN A 232 -13.95 -5.25 14.84
CA ASN A 232 -14.41 -3.88 14.66
C ASN A 232 -13.41 -2.99 13.88
N TYR A 233 -12.64 -3.55 12.96
CA TYR A 233 -11.78 -2.78 12.07
C TYR A 233 -12.63 -1.85 11.18
N SER A 234 -12.26 -0.57 11.12
CA SER A 234 -12.96 0.48 10.36
C SER A 234 -12.02 1.28 9.46
N GLY A 235 -10.85 0.72 9.20
CA GLY A 235 -9.81 1.32 8.34
C GLY A 235 -10.09 1.19 6.85
N PHE A 236 -9.08 1.54 6.07
CA PHE A 236 -9.14 1.50 4.62
C PHE A 236 -8.99 0.08 4.08
N LEU A 237 -9.74 -0.19 3.01
CA LEU A 237 -9.52 -1.29 2.07
C LEU A 237 -9.13 -0.65 0.73
N SER A 238 -7.87 -0.69 0.40
CA SER A 238 -7.32 -0.03 -0.80
C SER A 238 -7.09 -1.05 -1.91
N LEU A 239 -7.77 -0.86 -3.02
CA LEU A 239 -7.65 -1.71 -4.20
C LEU A 239 -6.31 -1.48 -4.89
N GLU A 240 -5.54 -2.54 -5.07
CA GLU A 240 -4.33 -2.61 -5.88
C GLU A 240 -4.45 -3.76 -6.90
N PRO A 241 -5.22 -3.58 -7.97
CA PRO A 241 -5.68 -4.68 -8.82
C PRO A 241 -4.60 -5.51 -9.50
N HIS A 242 -3.59 -4.89 -10.09
CA HIS A 242 -2.49 -5.54 -10.84
C HIS A 242 -2.96 -6.65 -11.82
N LEU A 243 -4.14 -6.50 -12.45
CA LEU A 243 -4.78 -7.55 -13.25
C LEU A 243 -4.26 -7.72 -14.69
N ALA A 244 -3.16 -7.04 -15.05
CA ALA A 244 -2.66 -7.07 -16.44
C ALA A 244 -2.37 -8.49 -16.94
N ASP A 245 -1.70 -9.33 -16.15
CA ASP A 245 -1.40 -10.72 -16.50
C ASP A 245 -2.66 -11.59 -16.50
N TYR A 246 -3.58 -11.37 -15.58
CA TYR A 246 -4.84 -12.09 -15.51
C TYR A 246 -5.69 -11.93 -16.77
N ILE A 247 -5.74 -10.71 -17.33
CA ILE A 247 -6.48 -10.42 -18.57
C ILE A 247 -5.64 -10.54 -19.83
N GLY A 248 -4.32 -10.81 -19.70
CA GLY A 248 -3.42 -11.04 -20.82
C GLY A 248 -3.06 -9.79 -21.63
N VAL A 249 -3.10 -8.58 -21.05
CA VAL A 249 -2.74 -7.33 -21.76
C VAL A 249 -1.27 -6.93 -21.62
N GLY A 250 -0.54 -7.56 -20.69
CA GLY A 250 0.89 -7.32 -20.49
C GLY A 250 1.22 -5.95 -19.91
N TYR A 251 2.48 -5.54 -20.13
CA TYR A 251 3.05 -4.32 -19.54
C TYR A 251 3.58 -3.39 -20.64
N ASP A 252 3.72 -2.11 -20.33
CA ASP A 252 4.41 -1.17 -21.21
C ASP A 252 5.95 -1.33 -21.13
N LYS A 253 6.67 -0.50 -21.91
CA LYS A 253 8.14 -0.49 -21.92
C LYS A 253 8.80 -0.14 -20.58
N ASN A 254 8.06 0.44 -19.66
CA ASN A 254 8.51 0.85 -18.32
C ASN A 254 8.11 -0.18 -17.25
N GLY A 255 7.44 -1.28 -17.65
CA GLY A 255 6.90 -2.28 -16.73
C GLY A 255 5.59 -1.87 -16.07
N THR A 256 4.90 -0.84 -16.57
CA THR A 256 3.60 -0.42 -16.08
C THR A 256 2.51 -1.35 -16.64
N PRO A 257 1.62 -1.90 -15.80
CA PRO A 257 0.49 -2.70 -16.27
C PRO A 257 -0.36 -1.92 -17.26
N LYS A 258 -0.72 -2.55 -18.40
CA LYS A 258 -1.66 -1.97 -19.38
C LYS A 258 -3.13 -2.22 -19.02
N ALA A 259 -3.40 -2.52 -17.76
CA ALA A 259 -4.75 -2.55 -17.23
C ALA A 259 -5.36 -1.14 -17.28
N GLY A 260 -6.66 -1.05 -17.07
CA GLY A 260 -7.36 0.21 -17.18
C GLY A 260 -8.63 0.25 -16.33
N PRO A 261 -9.52 1.20 -16.58
CA PRO A 261 -10.74 1.38 -15.77
C PRO A 261 -11.65 0.14 -15.71
N LYS A 262 -11.65 -0.71 -16.76
CA LYS A 262 -12.46 -1.94 -16.76
C LYS A 262 -11.92 -2.99 -15.79
N GLU A 263 -10.61 -3.15 -15.76
CA GLU A 263 -9.90 -4.10 -14.91
C GLU A 263 -9.98 -3.65 -13.45
N PHE A 264 -9.85 -2.36 -13.21
CA PHE A 264 -10.07 -1.80 -11.87
C PHE A 264 -11.52 -2.02 -11.40
N ALA A 265 -12.50 -1.80 -12.29
CA ALA A 265 -13.91 -2.06 -11.97
C ALA A 265 -14.17 -3.56 -11.69
N LEU A 266 -13.47 -4.48 -12.38
CA LEU A 266 -13.53 -5.91 -12.11
C LEU A 266 -13.06 -6.23 -10.67
N ALA A 267 -11.91 -5.70 -10.26
CA ALA A 267 -11.39 -5.86 -8.90
C ALA A 267 -12.34 -5.26 -7.85
N HIS A 268 -12.85 -4.05 -8.11
CA HIS A 268 -13.82 -3.40 -7.23
C HIS A 268 -15.10 -4.23 -7.06
N ASN A 269 -15.67 -4.74 -8.15
CA ASN A 269 -16.87 -5.57 -8.08
C ASN A 269 -16.62 -6.88 -7.32
N ALA A 270 -15.47 -7.52 -7.52
CA ALA A 270 -15.10 -8.73 -6.79
C ALA A 270 -15.05 -8.47 -5.27
N LEU A 271 -14.44 -7.36 -4.85
CA LEU A 271 -14.43 -6.95 -3.44
C LEU A 271 -15.86 -6.70 -2.92
N LEU A 272 -16.69 -5.99 -3.68
CA LEU A 272 -18.08 -5.73 -3.26
C LEU A 272 -18.89 -7.02 -3.06
N GLU A 273 -18.70 -8.03 -3.92
CA GLU A 273 -19.37 -9.34 -3.74
C GLU A 273 -18.93 -10.03 -2.44
N ILE A 274 -17.63 -9.97 -2.09
CA ILE A 274 -17.17 -10.47 -0.80
C ILE A 274 -17.83 -9.71 0.35
N LEU A 275 -17.81 -8.37 0.31
CA LEU A 275 -18.37 -7.53 1.38
C LEU A 275 -19.87 -7.75 1.62
N LYS A 276 -20.65 -8.11 0.58
CA LYS A 276 -22.08 -8.47 0.71
C LYS A 276 -22.29 -9.76 1.52
N THR A 277 -21.30 -10.64 1.58
CA THR A 277 -21.39 -11.92 2.28
C THR A 277 -20.93 -11.86 3.74
N LEU A 278 -20.32 -10.75 4.15
CA LEU A 278 -19.86 -10.52 5.52
C LEU A 278 -20.96 -9.90 6.40
#